data_16cce84d1af621dffec0071404375398
#
_entry.id   16cce84d1af621dffec0071404375398
#
_cell.length_a   1.000
_cell.length_b   1.000
_cell.length_c   1.000
_cell.angle_alpha   90.00
_cell.angle_beta   90.00
_cell.angle_gamma   90.00
#
_symmetry.space_group_name_H-M   'P 1'
#
loop_
_entity.id
_entity.type
_entity.pdbx_description
1 polymer ?
#
loop_
_entity_poly.entity_id
_entity_poly.type
_entity_poly.pdbx_seq_one_letter_code
_entity_poly.pdbx_strand_id
1 'polypeptide(L)'
;PPTKTLLPTTTHFRSRSKYCGELSVDDQNTKQTLSGWIERIREVGGGLTFILLRDRSGIVQLVIDASTHPELHEASSKLHHEDVLRIEGLVALRAEKDINPQMKTGQIEIIVEAMEILSSAKNLPFNVQNSQNVDENLRMKYRFIDLRNSEVMQAFKLRHEIGRASCRERV
;
A
#
# COMPACT_ATOMS: atom_id res chain seq x y z
N PRO A 1 33.20 31.99 11.97
CA PRO A 1 32.77 30.62 12.28
C PRO A 1 31.36 30.44 11.71
N PRO A 2 31.15 29.39 10.90
CA PRO A 2 29.83 29.13 10.37
C PRO A 2 28.90 28.67 11.47
N THR A 3 27.79 29.37 11.62
CA THR A 3 26.69 29.01 12.48
C THR A 3 26.17 27.65 12.09
N LYS A 4 26.38 26.66 12.96
CA LYS A 4 25.73 25.34 12.85
C LYS A 4 24.23 25.57 12.96
N THR A 5 23.52 25.49 11.84
CA THR A 5 22.05 25.35 11.82
C THR A 5 21.77 24.01 12.48
N LEU A 6 21.30 24.06 13.73
CA LEU A 6 20.76 22.90 14.43
C LEU A 6 19.52 22.47 13.64
N LEU A 7 19.64 21.35 12.93
CA LEU A 7 18.47 20.62 12.44
C LEU A 7 17.57 20.34 13.65
N PRO A 8 16.25 20.55 13.55
CA PRO A 8 15.34 20.23 14.63
C PRO A 8 15.46 18.75 14.94
N THR A 9 16.10 18.50 16.06
CA THR A 9 16.23 17.15 16.64
C THR A 9 14.87 16.68 17.06
N THR A 10 14.48 15.51 16.59
CA THR A 10 13.29 14.76 17.00
C THR A 10 11.98 15.16 16.31
N THR A 11 11.98 15.22 15.01
CA THR A 11 10.77 14.78 14.34
C THR A 11 10.74 13.26 14.50
N HIS A 12 9.80 12.74 15.28
CA HIS A 12 9.50 11.31 15.27
C HIS A 12 9.13 10.97 13.83
N PHE A 13 10.04 10.36 13.10
CA PHE A 13 9.78 9.71 11.84
C PHE A 13 8.88 8.50 12.11
N ARG A 14 7.65 8.74 12.50
CA ARG A 14 6.62 7.73 12.37
C ARG A 14 6.34 7.66 10.88
N SER A 15 7.04 6.78 10.21
CA SER A 15 6.83 6.51 8.78
C SER A 15 5.40 6.06 8.50
N ARG A 16 4.68 5.59 9.52
CA ARG A 16 3.28 5.17 9.49
C ARG A 16 2.69 5.14 10.90
N SER A 17 1.39 5.36 11.04
CA SER A 17 0.64 5.19 12.29
C SER A 17 0.20 3.74 12.50
N LYS A 18 -0.33 3.10 11.44
CA LYS A 18 -0.76 1.70 11.37
C LYS A 18 -0.35 1.06 10.05
N TYR A 19 -0.46 -0.26 9.97
CA TYR A 19 -0.38 -0.97 8.69
C TYR A 19 -1.73 -0.98 7.99
N CYS A 20 -1.72 -1.09 6.64
CA CYS A 20 -2.94 -1.06 5.83
C CYS A 20 -3.97 -2.10 6.24
N GLY A 21 -3.55 -3.35 6.48
CA GLY A 21 -4.45 -4.44 6.87
C GLY A 21 -4.81 -4.49 8.35
N GLU A 22 -4.30 -3.58 9.17
CA GLU A 22 -4.64 -3.44 10.60
C GLU A 22 -5.76 -2.41 10.83
N LEU A 23 -6.13 -1.68 9.78
CA LEU A 23 -7.23 -0.73 9.84
C LEU A 23 -8.56 -1.46 9.91
N SER A 24 -9.45 -0.93 10.74
CA SER A 24 -10.79 -1.45 10.98
C SER A 24 -11.83 -0.34 11.02
N VAL A 25 -13.09 -0.72 11.15
CA VAL A 25 -14.22 0.22 11.34
C VAL A 25 -14.03 1.06 12.60
N ASP A 26 -13.36 0.54 13.63
CA ASP A 26 -13.10 1.27 14.89
C ASP A 26 -12.17 2.49 14.69
N ASP A 27 -11.43 2.52 13.59
CA ASP A 27 -10.57 3.65 13.24
C ASP A 27 -11.32 4.78 12.51
N GLN A 28 -12.64 4.68 12.35
CA GLN A 28 -13.45 5.69 11.68
C GLN A 28 -13.20 7.09 12.26
N ASN A 29 -13.16 8.09 11.38
CA ASN A 29 -12.91 9.51 11.71
C ASN A 29 -11.54 9.77 12.39
N THR A 30 -10.60 8.83 12.32
CA THR A 30 -9.21 9.07 12.75
C THR A 30 -8.32 9.43 11.57
N LYS A 31 -7.39 10.33 11.80
CA LYS A 31 -6.36 10.66 10.81
C LYS A 31 -5.23 9.64 10.90
N GLN A 32 -4.90 9.03 9.79
CA GLN A 32 -3.86 7.99 9.70
C GLN A 32 -2.78 8.36 8.69
N THR A 33 -1.54 8.00 9.04
CA THR A 33 -0.39 8.07 8.12
C THR A 33 -0.05 6.64 7.69
N LEU A 34 -0.14 6.37 6.40
CA LEU A 34 0.15 5.06 5.82
C LEU A 34 1.29 5.15 4.81
N SER A 35 1.99 4.05 4.63
CA SER A 35 3.02 3.93 3.59
C SER A 35 2.96 2.55 2.97
N GLY A 36 3.01 2.48 1.65
CA GLY A 36 2.90 1.22 0.93
C GLY A 36 3.17 1.38 -0.56
N TRP A 37 2.95 0.30 -1.28
CA TRP A 37 3.07 0.22 -2.74
C TRP A 37 1.71 0.38 -3.39
N ILE A 38 1.66 1.06 -4.54
CA ILE A 38 0.47 1.14 -5.37
C ILE A 38 0.25 -0.21 -6.04
N GLU A 39 -0.85 -0.87 -5.71
CA GLU A 39 -1.24 -2.11 -6.36
C GLU A 39 -2.10 -1.86 -7.60
N ARG A 40 -3.02 -0.91 -7.52
CA ARG A 40 -3.92 -0.54 -8.63
C ARG A 40 -4.33 0.91 -8.52
N ILE A 41 -4.45 1.56 -9.67
CA ILE A 41 -5.02 2.89 -9.83
C ILE A 41 -6.25 2.76 -10.72
N ARG A 42 -7.32 3.43 -10.38
CA ARG A 42 -8.54 3.52 -11.18
C ARG A 42 -9.11 4.92 -11.10
N GLU A 43 -9.12 5.60 -12.21
CA GLU A 43 -9.84 6.85 -12.37
C GLU A 43 -11.30 6.58 -12.73
N VAL A 44 -12.20 7.25 -12.04
CA VAL A 44 -13.64 7.19 -12.30
C VAL A 44 -14.10 8.57 -12.68
N GLY A 45 -15.00 8.65 -13.65
CA GLY A 45 -15.54 9.94 -14.11
C GLY A 45 -16.00 10.80 -12.93
N GLY A 46 -15.90 12.13 -13.09
CA GLY A 46 -16.25 13.09 -12.02
C GLY A 46 -15.08 13.53 -11.14
N GLY A 47 -13.84 13.19 -11.52
CA GLY A 47 -12.65 13.65 -10.77
C GLY A 47 -12.29 12.81 -9.55
N LEU A 48 -12.80 11.57 -9.48
CA LEU A 48 -12.48 10.64 -8.40
C LEU A 48 -11.39 9.66 -8.85
N THR A 49 -10.32 9.57 -8.07
CA THR A 49 -9.26 8.57 -8.26
C THR A 49 -9.22 7.63 -7.06
N PHE A 50 -9.32 6.34 -7.35
CA PHE A 50 -9.17 5.26 -6.37
C PHE A 50 -7.82 4.61 -6.52
N ILE A 51 -7.10 4.47 -5.41
CA ILE A 51 -5.79 3.81 -5.37
C ILE A 51 -5.86 2.70 -4.33
N LEU A 52 -5.48 1.49 -4.72
CA LEU A 52 -5.25 0.40 -3.78
C LEU A 52 -3.80 0.47 -3.30
N LEU A 53 -3.63 0.81 -2.02
CA LEU A 53 -2.34 0.84 -1.36
C LEU A 53 -2.13 -0.47 -0.62
N ARG A 54 -1.04 -1.14 -0.93
CA ARG A 54 -0.67 -2.43 -0.35
C ARG A 54 0.56 -2.28 0.54
N ASP A 55 0.53 -2.96 1.67
CA ASP A 55 1.71 -3.20 2.48
C ASP A 55 1.85 -4.69 2.84
N ARG A 56 2.73 -5.01 3.79
CA ARG A 56 2.95 -6.39 4.24
C ARG A 56 1.74 -7.02 4.95
N SER A 57 0.82 -6.23 5.47
CA SER A 57 -0.31 -6.68 6.30
C SER A 57 -1.60 -6.83 5.49
N GLY A 58 -1.73 -6.09 4.38
CA GLY A 58 -2.92 -6.09 3.55
C GLY A 58 -2.99 -4.92 2.60
N ILE A 59 -4.21 -4.64 2.15
CA ILE A 59 -4.52 -3.62 1.15
C ILE A 59 -5.59 -2.70 1.72
N VAL A 60 -5.50 -1.41 1.44
CA VAL A 60 -6.54 -0.43 1.74
C VAL A 60 -6.83 0.44 0.52
N GLN A 61 -8.08 0.86 0.36
CA GLN A 61 -8.45 1.81 -0.70
C GLN A 61 -8.25 3.24 -0.24
N LEU A 62 -7.60 4.02 -1.09
CA LEU A 62 -7.47 5.47 -0.98
C LEU A 62 -8.43 6.11 -1.95
N VAL A 63 -8.98 7.25 -1.56
CA VAL A 63 -9.87 8.08 -2.39
C VAL A 63 -9.29 9.48 -2.48
N ILE A 64 -9.11 9.95 -3.70
CA ILE A 64 -8.69 11.32 -4.01
C ILE A 64 -9.81 11.97 -4.81
N ASP A 65 -10.34 13.07 -4.32
CA ASP A 65 -11.39 13.83 -4.95
C ASP A 65 -10.83 15.16 -5.47
N ALA A 66 -10.92 15.36 -6.79
CA ALA A 66 -10.48 16.58 -7.45
C ALA A 66 -11.25 17.83 -6.98
N SER A 67 -12.47 17.67 -6.47
CA SER A 67 -13.27 18.79 -5.98
C SER A 67 -12.71 19.38 -4.68
N THR A 68 -12.11 18.54 -3.83
CA THR A 68 -11.50 18.93 -2.56
C THR A 68 -10.01 19.21 -2.69
N HIS A 69 -9.31 18.38 -3.45
CA HIS A 69 -7.85 18.42 -3.61
C HIS A 69 -7.43 18.27 -5.09
N PRO A 70 -7.59 19.31 -5.91
CA PRO A 70 -7.25 19.25 -7.34
C PRO A 70 -5.76 18.97 -7.57
N GLU A 71 -4.88 19.47 -6.69
CA GLU A 71 -3.43 19.25 -6.74
C GLU A 71 -3.07 17.76 -6.55
N LEU A 72 -3.74 17.08 -5.61
CA LEU A 72 -3.52 15.66 -5.38
C LEU A 72 -4.04 14.81 -6.54
N HIS A 73 -5.15 15.23 -7.14
CA HIS A 73 -5.69 14.56 -8.32
C HIS A 73 -4.75 14.70 -9.53
N GLU A 74 -4.18 15.89 -9.77
CA GLU A 74 -3.16 16.05 -10.82
C GLU A 74 -1.89 15.24 -10.52
N ALA A 75 -1.46 15.21 -9.27
CA ALA A 75 -0.32 14.38 -8.86
C ALA A 75 -0.60 12.89 -9.04
N SER A 76 -1.84 12.44 -8.81
CA SER A 76 -2.23 11.03 -8.95
C SER A 76 -2.16 10.53 -10.40
N SER A 77 -2.34 11.40 -11.40
CA SER A 77 -2.23 11.05 -12.82
C SER A 77 -0.80 10.65 -13.24
N LYS A 78 0.21 11.04 -12.45
CA LYS A 78 1.63 10.72 -12.69
C LYS A 78 2.10 9.46 -11.97
N LEU A 79 1.21 8.81 -11.22
CA LEU A 79 1.53 7.61 -10.45
C LEU A 79 1.54 6.35 -11.33
N HIS A 80 2.40 5.43 -10.97
CA HIS A 80 2.53 4.14 -11.62
C HIS A 80 2.33 2.99 -10.64
N HIS A 81 2.05 1.80 -11.17
CA HIS A 81 2.01 0.58 -10.36
C HIS A 81 3.34 0.36 -9.66
N GLU A 82 3.28 -0.06 -8.39
CA GLU A 82 4.43 -0.32 -7.53
C GLU A 82 5.22 0.93 -7.10
N ASP A 83 4.76 2.16 -7.41
CA ASP A 83 5.28 3.35 -6.75
C ASP A 83 5.07 3.25 -5.25
N VAL A 84 6.01 3.78 -4.49
CA VAL A 84 5.92 3.81 -3.02
C VAL A 84 5.38 5.16 -2.59
N LEU A 85 4.23 5.12 -1.93
CA LEU A 85 3.57 6.32 -1.40
C LEU A 85 3.62 6.36 0.13
N ARG A 86 3.70 7.56 0.63
CA ARG A 86 3.26 7.95 1.97
C ARG A 86 2.04 8.82 1.82
N ILE A 87 1.00 8.50 2.55
CA ILE A 87 -0.24 9.28 2.55
C ILE A 87 -0.63 9.66 3.98
N GLU A 88 -1.31 10.77 4.10
CA GLU A 88 -2.04 11.16 5.31
C GLU A 88 -3.50 11.38 4.91
N GLY A 89 -4.42 10.83 5.68
CA GLY A 89 -5.83 10.93 5.36
C GLY A 89 -6.73 10.45 6.48
N LEU A 90 -8.01 10.71 6.29
CA LEU A 90 -9.08 10.37 7.23
C LEU A 90 -9.69 9.02 6.87
N VAL A 91 -9.87 8.17 7.87
CA VAL A 91 -10.57 6.89 7.69
C VAL A 91 -12.07 7.15 7.60
N ALA A 92 -12.69 6.76 6.51
CA ALA A 92 -14.13 6.84 6.29
C ALA A 92 -14.75 5.46 6.08
N LEU A 93 -16.03 5.32 6.36
CA LEU A 93 -16.80 4.13 6.01
C LEU A 93 -17.26 4.24 4.56
N ARG A 94 -17.20 3.14 3.84
CA ARG A 94 -17.81 3.03 2.50
C ARG A 94 -19.32 2.95 2.59
N ALA A 95 -19.99 3.42 1.58
CA ALA A 95 -21.42 3.17 1.44
C ALA A 95 -21.68 1.66 1.32
N GLU A 96 -22.81 1.19 1.83
CA GLU A 96 -23.15 -0.25 1.85
C GLU A 96 -23.03 -0.93 0.48
N LYS A 97 -23.38 -0.22 -0.59
CA LYS A 97 -23.29 -0.69 -1.98
C LYS A 97 -21.84 -0.84 -2.49
N ASP A 98 -20.88 -0.16 -1.87
CA ASP A 98 -19.50 -0.10 -2.30
C ASP A 98 -18.56 -0.96 -1.41
N ILE A 99 -19.14 -1.69 -0.45
CA ILE A 99 -18.41 -2.62 0.41
C ILE A 99 -17.85 -3.76 -0.42
N ASN A 100 -16.55 -4.01 -0.29
CA ASN A 100 -15.89 -5.13 -0.95
C ASN A 100 -15.62 -6.28 0.03
N PRO A 101 -16.40 -7.37 0.00
CA PRO A 101 -16.24 -8.49 0.92
C PRO A 101 -14.94 -9.29 0.72
N GLN A 102 -14.27 -9.13 -0.42
CA GLN A 102 -13.00 -9.84 -0.70
C GLN A 102 -11.78 -9.18 -0.03
N MET A 103 -11.95 -7.96 0.49
CA MET A 103 -10.89 -7.25 1.19
C MET A 103 -11.18 -7.20 2.69
N LYS A 104 -10.19 -7.50 3.52
CA LYS A 104 -10.31 -7.37 4.96
C LYS A 104 -10.72 -5.95 5.40
N THR A 105 -10.22 -4.94 4.69
CA THR A 105 -10.50 -3.51 4.89
C THR A 105 -11.61 -3.00 3.98
N GLY A 106 -12.43 -3.89 3.42
CA GLY A 106 -13.41 -3.55 2.39
C GLY A 106 -14.57 -2.67 2.85
N GLN A 107 -14.77 -2.48 4.15
CA GLN A 107 -15.78 -1.60 4.74
C GLN A 107 -15.32 -0.16 4.90
N ILE A 108 -14.01 0.10 4.79
CA ILE A 108 -13.40 1.40 5.00
C ILE A 108 -12.67 1.88 3.76
N GLU A 109 -12.43 3.17 3.71
CA GLU A 109 -11.57 3.83 2.74
C GLU A 109 -10.85 5.01 3.40
N ILE A 110 -9.78 5.48 2.79
CA ILE A 110 -9.02 6.63 3.27
C ILE A 110 -9.23 7.80 2.34
N ILE A 111 -9.82 8.87 2.85
CA ILE A 111 -9.89 10.15 2.15
C ILE A 111 -8.53 10.82 2.30
N VAL A 112 -7.80 10.94 1.17
CA VAL A 112 -6.42 11.44 1.18
C VAL A 112 -6.41 12.96 1.32
N GLU A 113 -5.68 13.45 2.32
CA GLU A 113 -5.46 14.90 2.55
C GLU A 113 -4.05 15.34 2.11
N ALA A 114 -3.06 14.42 2.21
CA ALA A 114 -1.70 14.67 1.76
C ALA A 114 -1.08 13.39 1.19
N MET A 115 -0.24 13.55 0.18
CA MET A 115 0.44 12.45 -0.50
C MET A 115 1.88 12.84 -0.84
N GLU A 116 2.80 11.93 -0.58
CA GLU A 116 4.22 12.06 -0.91
C GLU A 116 4.69 10.79 -1.65
N ILE A 117 5.35 10.98 -2.78
CA ILE A 117 5.98 9.87 -3.52
C ILE A 117 7.37 9.63 -2.93
N LEU A 118 7.52 8.53 -2.20
CA LEU A 118 8.80 8.17 -1.59
C LEU A 118 9.77 7.56 -2.60
N SER A 119 9.25 6.82 -3.58
CA SER A 119 10.04 6.21 -4.63
C SER A 119 9.17 5.88 -5.83
N SER A 120 9.61 6.26 -7.00
CA SER A 120 8.99 5.88 -8.27
C SER A 120 9.54 4.56 -8.77
N ALA A 121 8.64 3.67 -9.17
CA ALA A 121 8.97 2.39 -9.77
C ALA A 121 9.39 2.58 -11.24
N LYS A 122 10.39 1.81 -11.67
CA LYS A 122 10.69 1.67 -13.10
C LYS A 122 9.67 0.75 -13.75
N ASN A 123 9.62 0.72 -15.09
CA ASN A 123 8.77 -0.21 -15.81
C ASN A 123 8.97 -1.64 -15.31
N LEU A 124 7.88 -2.26 -14.86
CA LEU A 124 7.90 -3.62 -14.36
C LEU A 124 8.06 -4.61 -15.52
N PRO A 125 8.88 -5.65 -15.37
CA PRO A 125 9.04 -6.70 -16.39
C PRO A 125 7.77 -7.55 -16.55
N PHE A 126 6.92 -7.61 -15.54
CA PHE A 126 5.62 -8.28 -15.53
C PHE A 126 4.71 -7.73 -14.43
N ASN A 127 3.41 -7.95 -14.56
CA ASN A 127 2.44 -7.59 -13.54
C ASN A 127 2.54 -8.55 -12.35
N VAL A 128 2.66 -8.02 -11.14
CA VAL A 128 2.78 -8.78 -9.89
C VAL A 128 1.62 -9.74 -9.69
N GLN A 129 0.39 -9.31 -9.98
CA GLN A 129 -0.80 -10.13 -9.75
C GLN A 129 -0.91 -11.32 -10.70
N ASN A 130 -0.39 -11.18 -11.93
CA ASN A 130 -0.43 -12.21 -12.96
C ASN A 130 0.91 -12.96 -13.10
N SER A 131 1.78 -12.89 -12.10
CA SER A 131 3.13 -13.47 -12.17
C SER A 131 3.12 -14.96 -12.46
N GLN A 132 2.09 -15.70 -12.07
CA GLN A 132 1.98 -17.15 -12.32
C GLN A 132 1.90 -17.51 -13.81
N ASN A 133 1.39 -16.61 -14.66
CA ASN A 133 1.28 -16.82 -16.10
C ASN A 133 2.53 -16.36 -16.88
N VAL A 134 3.58 -15.98 -16.17
CA VAL A 134 4.83 -15.49 -16.75
C VAL A 134 5.88 -16.60 -16.77
N ASP A 135 6.75 -16.58 -17.79
CA ASP A 135 7.86 -17.52 -17.92
C ASP A 135 8.69 -17.64 -16.63
N GLU A 136 9.02 -18.86 -16.23
CA GLU A 136 9.71 -19.13 -14.98
C GLU A 136 11.08 -18.49 -14.91
N ASN A 137 11.83 -18.44 -16.01
CA ASN A 137 13.14 -17.82 -16.06
C ASN A 137 13.05 -16.32 -15.77
N LEU A 138 12.02 -15.64 -16.30
CA LEU A 138 11.78 -14.24 -16.05
C LEU A 138 11.38 -13.99 -14.59
N ARG A 139 10.53 -14.84 -14.02
CA ARG A 139 10.16 -14.80 -12.60
C ARG A 139 11.36 -15.03 -11.68
N MET A 140 12.23 -15.98 -12.01
CA MET A 140 13.45 -16.24 -11.24
C MET A 140 14.42 -15.07 -11.31
N LYS A 141 14.61 -14.47 -12.49
CA LYS A 141 15.44 -13.28 -12.66
C LYS A 141 14.96 -12.08 -11.83
N TYR A 142 13.64 -11.90 -11.74
CA TYR A 142 13.01 -10.81 -10.98
C TYR A 142 12.25 -11.33 -9.75
N ARG A 143 12.86 -12.27 -9.03
CA ARG A 143 12.24 -12.95 -7.89
C ARG A 143 11.67 -12.01 -6.83
N PHE A 144 12.31 -10.88 -6.60
CA PHE A 144 11.86 -9.87 -5.65
C PHE A 144 10.50 -9.23 -6.02
N ILE A 145 10.13 -9.22 -7.32
CA ILE A 145 8.80 -8.80 -7.78
C ILE A 145 7.81 -9.94 -7.61
N ASP A 146 8.17 -11.16 -8.01
CA ASP A 146 7.33 -12.34 -7.90
C ASP A 146 6.90 -12.62 -6.45
N LEU A 147 7.79 -12.40 -5.48
CA LEU A 147 7.50 -12.55 -4.05
C LEU A 147 6.49 -11.51 -3.50
N ARG A 148 6.13 -10.49 -4.27
CA ARG A 148 5.06 -9.55 -3.90
C ARG A 148 3.67 -10.09 -4.24
N ASN A 149 3.58 -11.13 -5.05
CA ASN A 149 2.32 -11.83 -5.31
C ASN A 149 1.85 -12.52 -4.02
N SER A 150 0.58 -12.32 -3.66
CA SER A 150 0.01 -12.81 -2.40
C SER A 150 0.04 -14.33 -2.27
N GLU A 151 -0.21 -15.06 -3.36
CA GLU A 151 -0.23 -16.53 -3.36
C GLU A 151 1.20 -17.08 -3.20
N VAL A 152 2.17 -16.51 -3.91
CA VAL A 152 3.59 -16.89 -3.77
C VAL A 152 4.06 -16.59 -2.35
N MET A 153 3.72 -15.42 -1.80
CA MET A 153 4.07 -15.05 -0.43
C MET A 153 3.47 -15.99 0.60
N GLN A 154 2.19 -16.41 0.43
CA GLN A 154 1.53 -17.35 1.34
C GLN A 154 2.22 -18.72 1.35
N ALA A 155 2.62 -19.23 0.18
CA ALA A 155 3.36 -20.48 0.08
C ALA A 155 4.70 -20.42 0.86
N PHE A 156 5.44 -19.30 0.76
CA PHE A 156 6.67 -19.11 1.52
C PHE A 156 6.44 -18.96 3.03
N LYS A 157 5.37 -18.29 3.45
CA LYS A 157 5.00 -18.19 4.87
C LYS A 157 4.68 -19.57 5.44
N LEU A 158 3.88 -20.38 4.74
CA LEU A 158 3.55 -21.73 5.15
C LEU A 158 4.80 -22.60 5.29
N ARG A 159 5.70 -22.57 4.30
CA ARG A 159 6.98 -23.32 4.38
C ARG A 159 7.81 -22.88 5.59
N HIS A 160 7.86 -21.60 5.90
CA HIS A 160 8.56 -21.08 7.07
C HIS A 160 7.96 -21.60 8.38
N GLU A 161 6.62 -21.59 8.49
CA GLU A 161 5.91 -22.09 9.67
C GLU A 161 6.14 -23.57 9.90
N ILE A 162 6.04 -24.39 8.85
CA ILE A 162 6.35 -25.83 8.90
C ILE A 162 7.81 -26.05 9.33
N GLY A 163 8.76 -25.33 8.76
CA GLY A 163 10.18 -25.45 9.12
C GLY A 163 10.44 -25.09 10.58
N ARG A 164 9.79 -24.05 11.10
CA ARG A 164 9.89 -23.66 12.52
C ARG A 164 9.31 -24.70 13.46
N ALA A 165 8.15 -25.27 13.12
CA ALA A 165 7.54 -26.33 13.92
C ALA A 165 8.47 -27.56 14.00
N SER A 166 8.96 -28.05 12.84
CA SER A 166 9.88 -29.16 12.79
C SER A 166 11.20 -28.95 13.53
N CYS A 167 11.73 -27.71 13.57
CA CYS A 167 12.93 -27.39 14.34
C CYS A 167 12.68 -27.36 15.86
N ARG A 168 11.46 -26.99 16.30
CA ARG A 168 11.11 -26.94 17.74
C ARG A 168 10.94 -28.33 18.35
N GLU A 169 10.46 -29.29 17.57
CA GLU A 169 10.27 -30.68 18.07
C GLU A 169 11.58 -31.49 18.17
N ARG A 170 12.69 -30.96 17.67
CA ARG A 170 13.99 -31.65 17.69
C ARG A 170 14.94 -31.20 18.82
N VAL A 171 14.46 -30.36 19.77
CA VAL A 171 15.27 -29.90 20.92
C VAL A 171 14.79 -30.58 22.19
#